data_f42a5c7ad03c81f7c4789e64990782b2
#
_entry.id   f42a5c7ad03c81f7c4789e64990782b2
#
_cell.length_a   1.000
_cell.length_b   1.000
_cell.length_c   1.000
_cell.angle_alpha   90.00
_cell.angle_beta   90.00
_cell.angle_gamma   90.00
#
_symmetry.space_group_name_H-M   'P 1'
#
loop_
_entity.id
_entity.type
_entity.pdbx_description
1 polymer ?
#
loop_
_entity_poly.entity_id
_entity_poly.type
_entity_poly.pdbx_seq_one_letter_code
_entity_poly.pdbx_strand_id
1 'polypeptide(L)'
;MISGIVINIGNPALIIASGMNPETLENKAALLVTLAVALIFFAIMFVIAELIPRLLRADREDYGSYQVMTIFANIGFMGYPLLDAMYGGEAVIHAAIFNLLYSVLIYTYGINRMKTSGQREKLNWKQLMNVGVISCLIAVTLYISNLPVPMVFKDTATRIGAVTGPLSMLVIGDSLAQIRLKDLFTDVRLLLFSVIKLLLMPALLLWGLRFFITDPMFLGVCLVMTATPVGSMTVMLAQQYDGDYRLTSKGVALTTVLSVATMPFLFWLLKI
;
A
#
# COMPACT_ATOMS: atom_id res chain seq x y z
N MET A 1 4.09 15.02 13.45
CA MET A 1 5.44 15.45 12.97
C MET A 1 6.22 14.30 12.36
N ILE A 2 6.39 13.15 13.03
CA ILE A 2 7.15 11.97 12.53
C ILE A 2 6.59 11.43 11.23
N SER A 3 5.26 11.30 11.09
CA SER A 3 4.59 10.84 9.85
C SER A 3 5.00 11.67 8.63
N GLY A 4 5.13 13.01 8.80
CA GLY A 4 5.57 13.89 7.72
C GLY A 4 7.02 13.61 7.29
N ILE A 5 7.91 13.27 8.22
CA ILE A 5 9.29 12.88 7.93
C ILE A 5 9.31 11.57 7.14
N VAL A 6 8.52 10.57 7.54
CA VAL A 6 8.43 9.30 6.83
C VAL A 6 7.93 9.50 5.41
N ILE A 7 6.82 10.22 5.23
CA ILE A 7 6.15 10.38 3.92
C ILE A 7 6.96 11.27 2.98
N ASN A 8 7.55 12.37 3.47
CA ASN A 8 8.14 13.38 2.62
C ASN A 8 9.67 13.26 2.49
N ILE A 9 10.34 12.48 3.34
CA ILE A 9 11.79 12.33 3.35
C ILE A 9 12.19 10.85 3.31
N GLY A 10 11.75 10.04 4.28
CA GLY A 10 12.18 8.65 4.43
C GLY A 10 11.77 7.78 3.25
N ASN A 11 10.46 7.66 2.97
CA ASN A 11 9.95 6.89 1.83
C ASN A 11 10.53 7.36 0.49
N PRO A 12 10.54 8.68 0.18
CA PRO A 12 11.20 9.18 -1.03
C PRO A 12 12.65 8.73 -1.17
N ALA A 13 13.44 8.85 -0.10
CA ALA A 13 14.82 8.43 -0.11
C ALA A 13 14.98 6.92 -0.32
N LEU A 14 14.16 6.10 0.35
CA LEU A 14 14.14 4.65 0.20
C LEU A 14 13.81 4.23 -1.24
N ILE A 15 12.75 4.82 -1.82
CA ILE A 15 12.32 4.53 -3.18
C ILE A 15 13.39 4.96 -4.20
N ILE A 16 13.96 6.17 -4.05
CA ILE A 16 15.01 6.66 -4.96
C ILE A 16 16.27 5.79 -4.85
N ALA A 17 16.69 5.41 -3.63
CA ALA A 17 17.83 4.54 -3.39
C ALA A 17 17.67 3.17 -4.08
N SER A 18 16.44 2.61 -4.11
CA SER A 18 16.17 1.35 -4.80
C SER A 18 16.41 1.42 -6.30
N GLY A 19 16.18 2.58 -6.93
CA GLY A 19 16.47 2.81 -8.34
C GLY A 19 17.94 3.05 -8.68
N MET A 20 18.80 3.31 -7.67
CA MET A 20 20.23 3.59 -7.86
C MET A 20 21.13 2.34 -7.86
N ASN A 21 20.59 1.13 -7.70
CA ASN A 21 21.34 -0.12 -7.67
C ASN A 21 21.37 -0.80 -9.02
N PRO A 22 22.47 -0.68 -9.80
CA PRO A 22 22.59 -1.28 -11.15
C PRO A 22 22.78 -2.80 -11.12
N GLU A 23 23.13 -3.39 -9.99
CA GLU A 23 23.41 -4.84 -9.86
C GLU A 23 22.16 -5.73 -10.07
N THR A 24 20.96 -5.14 -10.01
CA THR A 24 19.69 -5.83 -10.22
C THR A 24 19.16 -5.74 -11.67
N LEU A 25 19.97 -5.28 -12.60
CA LEU A 25 19.58 -4.86 -13.96
C LEU A 25 19.41 -5.98 -14.99
N GLU A 26 19.40 -7.24 -14.61
CA GLU A 26 19.30 -8.31 -15.61
C GLU A 26 18.00 -8.31 -16.41
N ASN A 27 16.94 -7.61 -15.95
CA ASN A 27 15.67 -7.72 -16.66
C ASN A 27 14.77 -6.46 -16.64
N LYS A 28 15.02 -5.50 -17.56
CA LYS A 28 14.09 -4.38 -17.81
C LYS A 28 12.68 -4.86 -18.19
N ALA A 29 12.56 -6.05 -18.76
CA ALA A 29 11.28 -6.68 -19.05
C ALA A 29 10.48 -7.00 -17.77
N ALA A 30 11.15 -7.23 -16.63
CA ALA A 30 10.50 -7.47 -15.36
C ALA A 30 9.65 -6.26 -14.90
N LEU A 31 10.06 -5.02 -15.19
CA LEU A 31 9.27 -3.82 -14.86
C LEU A 31 7.98 -3.76 -15.68
N LEU A 32 8.00 -4.17 -16.96
CA LEU A 32 6.79 -4.24 -17.78
C LEU A 32 5.84 -5.33 -17.28
N VAL A 33 6.40 -6.48 -16.88
CA VAL A 33 5.63 -7.56 -16.24
C VAL A 33 5.01 -7.05 -14.93
N THR A 34 5.79 -6.33 -14.11
CA THR A 34 5.28 -5.73 -12.87
C THR A 34 4.14 -4.76 -13.15
N LEU A 35 4.26 -3.91 -14.16
CA LEU A 35 3.19 -2.98 -14.53
C LEU A 35 1.93 -3.73 -14.99
N ALA A 36 2.08 -4.78 -15.79
CA ALA A 36 0.95 -5.60 -16.23
C ALA A 36 0.28 -6.30 -15.05
N VAL A 37 1.07 -6.90 -14.15
CA VAL A 37 0.55 -7.54 -12.92
C VAL A 37 -0.13 -6.52 -12.02
N ALA A 38 0.44 -5.33 -11.85
CA ALA A 38 -0.16 -4.27 -11.05
C ALA A 38 -1.50 -3.78 -11.62
N LEU A 39 -1.62 -3.67 -12.95
CA LEU A 39 -2.89 -3.32 -13.60
C LEU A 39 -3.95 -4.42 -13.38
N ILE A 40 -3.59 -5.68 -13.56
CA ILE A 40 -4.49 -6.83 -13.31
C ILE A 40 -4.88 -6.87 -11.82
N PHE A 41 -3.90 -6.67 -10.94
CA PHE A 41 -4.12 -6.59 -9.48
C PHE A 41 -5.18 -5.55 -9.13
N PHE A 42 -5.01 -4.30 -9.57
CA PHE A 42 -6.00 -3.27 -9.26
C PHE A 42 -7.35 -3.53 -9.93
N ALA A 43 -7.39 -4.10 -11.14
CA ALA A 43 -8.64 -4.51 -11.77
C ALA A 43 -9.39 -5.54 -10.91
N ILE A 44 -8.69 -6.55 -10.39
CA ILE A 44 -9.27 -7.54 -9.45
C ILE A 44 -9.73 -6.85 -8.17
N MET A 45 -8.91 -5.94 -7.60
CA MET A 45 -9.26 -5.19 -6.39
C MET A 45 -10.54 -4.37 -6.58
N PHE A 46 -10.76 -3.77 -7.75
CA PHE A 46 -12.00 -3.05 -8.06
C PHE A 46 -13.22 -3.99 -8.03
N VAL A 47 -13.11 -5.17 -8.64
CA VAL A 47 -14.21 -6.15 -8.63
C VAL A 47 -14.52 -6.58 -7.18
N ILE A 48 -13.49 -6.90 -6.40
CA ILE A 48 -13.65 -7.31 -5.00
C ILE A 48 -14.26 -6.17 -4.18
N ALA A 49 -13.79 -4.93 -4.38
CA ALA A 49 -14.30 -3.76 -3.68
C ALA A 49 -15.79 -3.50 -3.92
N GLU A 50 -16.31 -3.82 -5.10
CA GLU A 50 -17.76 -3.74 -5.37
C GLU A 50 -18.55 -4.88 -4.68
N LEU A 51 -17.94 -6.03 -4.45
CA LEU A 51 -18.59 -7.19 -3.83
C LEU A 51 -18.60 -7.12 -2.30
N ILE A 52 -17.54 -6.62 -1.67
CA ILE A 52 -17.38 -6.63 -0.20
C ILE A 52 -18.52 -5.92 0.54
N PRO A 53 -18.93 -4.69 0.22
CA PRO A 53 -20.01 -4.03 0.94
C PRO A 53 -21.33 -4.79 0.85
N ARG A 54 -21.60 -5.44 -0.32
CA ARG A 54 -22.79 -6.26 -0.53
C ARG A 54 -22.73 -7.54 0.30
N LEU A 55 -21.58 -8.20 0.34
CA LEU A 55 -21.36 -9.41 1.13
C LEU A 55 -21.52 -9.15 2.64
N LEU A 56 -21.02 -8.00 3.10
CA LEU A 56 -21.13 -7.56 4.49
C LEU A 56 -22.52 -6.99 4.84
N ARG A 57 -23.40 -6.85 3.86
CA ARG A 57 -24.70 -6.16 4.03
C ARG A 57 -24.51 -4.79 4.69
N ALA A 58 -23.51 -4.05 4.25
CA ALA A 58 -23.21 -2.72 4.73
C ALA A 58 -24.32 -1.74 4.37
N ASP A 59 -24.46 -0.66 5.10
CA ASP A 59 -25.40 0.40 4.77
C ASP A 59 -24.87 1.16 3.54
N ARG A 60 -25.76 1.70 2.70
CA ARG A 60 -25.36 2.33 1.41
C ARG A 60 -24.39 3.50 1.58
N GLU A 61 -24.49 4.19 2.69
CA GLU A 61 -23.62 5.32 3.06
C GLU A 61 -22.18 4.85 3.29
N ASP A 62 -21.97 3.62 3.77
CA ASP A 62 -20.66 3.05 4.08
C ASP A 62 -19.98 2.39 2.87
N TYR A 63 -20.70 2.20 1.75
CA TYR A 63 -20.17 1.50 0.57
C TYR A 63 -18.86 2.09 0.09
N GLY A 64 -18.77 3.42 -0.03
CA GLY A 64 -17.56 4.10 -0.47
C GLY A 64 -16.38 3.85 0.46
N SER A 65 -16.62 3.91 1.78
CA SER A 65 -15.59 3.64 2.80
C SER A 65 -15.06 2.21 2.71
N TYR A 66 -15.93 1.19 2.63
CA TYR A 66 -15.50 -0.19 2.45
C TYR A 66 -14.75 -0.42 1.14
N GLN A 67 -15.18 0.19 0.04
CA GLN A 67 -14.51 0.08 -1.25
C GLN A 67 -13.09 0.64 -1.20
N VAL A 68 -12.93 1.84 -0.64
CA VAL A 68 -11.62 2.49 -0.51
C VAL A 68 -10.71 1.71 0.45
N MET A 69 -11.22 1.26 1.59
CA MET A 69 -10.48 0.41 2.53
C MET A 69 -10.05 -0.93 1.90
N THR A 70 -10.83 -1.46 0.96
CA THR A 70 -10.49 -2.72 0.28
C THR A 70 -9.30 -2.55 -0.65
N ILE A 71 -9.29 -1.50 -1.48
CA ILE A 71 -8.29 -1.30 -2.53
C ILE A 71 -6.99 -0.75 -1.96
N PHE A 72 -7.07 0.22 -1.04
CA PHE A 72 -5.92 1.03 -0.65
C PHE A 72 -5.29 0.56 0.66
N ALA A 73 -4.24 -0.23 0.50
CA ALA A 73 -3.45 -0.79 1.60
C ALA A 73 -2.37 0.18 2.11
N ASN A 74 -1.78 -0.11 3.26
CA ASN A 74 -0.75 0.73 3.90
C ASN A 74 0.64 0.44 3.34
N ILE A 75 0.85 0.79 2.06
CA ILE A 75 2.13 0.57 1.37
C ILE A 75 3.23 1.47 1.96
N GLY A 76 2.91 2.73 2.28
CA GLY A 76 3.88 3.73 2.70
C GLY A 76 4.54 3.45 4.04
N PHE A 77 3.74 3.14 5.08
CA PHE A 77 4.28 2.94 6.43
C PHE A 77 4.65 1.48 6.73
N MET A 78 4.07 0.53 6.03
CA MET A 78 4.27 -0.89 6.31
C MET A 78 4.82 -1.66 5.11
N GLY A 79 4.33 -1.40 3.91
CA GLY A 79 4.73 -2.12 2.72
C GLY A 79 6.20 -1.92 2.35
N TYR A 80 6.64 -0.70 2.13
CA TYR A 80 8.03 -0.41 1.75
C TYR A 80 9.06 -0.88 2.78
N PRO A 81 8.93 -0.54 4.09
CA PRO A 81 9.88 -1.00 5.07
C PRO A 81 9.97 -2.52 5.19
N LEU A 82 8.84 -3.21 5.04
CA LEU A 82 8.80 -4.65 5.11
C LEU A 82 9.48 -5.29 3.88
N LEU A 83 9.19 -4.79 2.68
CA LEU A 83 9.82 -5.27 1.44
C LEU A 83 11.32 -5.04 1.43
N ASP A 84 11.77 -3.86 1.89
CA ASP A 84 13.19 -3.55 1.99
C ASP A 84 13.90 -4.49 2.98
N ALA A 85 13.28 -4.75 4.13
CA ALA A 85 13.84 -5.64 5.14
C ALA A 85 13.89 -7.12 4.71
N MET A 86 12.92 -7.58 3.89
CA MET A 86 12.83 -8.98 3.47
C MET A 86 13.59 -9.29 2.18
N TYR A 87 13.53 -8.37 1.20
CA TYR A 87 13.99 -8.62 -0.15
C TYR A 87 14.92 -7.52 -0.70
N GLY A 88 15.12 -6.43 0.07
CA GLY A 88 15.99 -5.32 -0.33
C GLY A 88 15.39 -4.41 -1.43
N GLY A 89 16.25 -3.60 -2.02
CA GLY A 89 15.86 -2.54 -2.96
C GLY A 89 15.17 -3.02 -4.23
N GLU A 90 15.42 -4.25 -4.67
CA GLU A 90 14.76 -4.81 -5.85
C GLU A 90 13.24 -4.95 -5.63
N ALA A 91 12.80 -5.45 -4.49
CA ALA A 91 11.38 -5.51 -4.16
C ALA A 91 10.75 -4.11 -4.01
N VAL A 92 11.52 -3.13 -3.52
CA VAL A 92 11.06 -1.75 -3.38
C VAL A 92 10.81 -1.10 -4.74
N ILE A 93 11.63 -1.37 -5.78
CA ILE A 93 11.39 -0.82 -7.12
C ILE A 93 10.12 -1.41 -7.75
N HIS A 94 9.86 -2.70 -7.58
CA HIS A 94 8.59 -3.30 -8.00
C HIS A 94 7.39 -2.67 -7.27
N ALA A 95 7.49 -2.49 -5.95
CA ALA A 95 6.46 -1.81 -5.16
C ALA A 95 6.25 -0.35 -5.59
N ALA A 96 7.29 0.34 -6.05
CA ALA A 96 7.17 1.70 -6.57
C ALA A 96 6.27 1.78 -7.81
N ILE A 97 6.30 0.77 -8.69
CA ILE A 97 5.41 0.68 -9.85
C ILE A 97 3.94 0.50 -9.40
N PHE A 98 3.69 -0.37 -8.42
CA PHE A 98 2.36 -0.49 -7.80
C PHE A 98 1.91 0.85 -7.21
N ASN A 99 2.80 1.57 -6.55
CA ASN A 99 2.48 2.85 -5.93
C ASN A 99 2.17 3.97 -6.93
N LEU A 100 2.72 3.94 -8.14
CA LEU A 100 2.32 4.87 -9.21
C LEU A 100 0.84 4.70 -9.54
N LEU A 101 0.39 3.47 -9.77
CA LEU A 101 -1.01 3.17 -10.04
C LEU A 101 -1.90 3.47 -8.82
N TYR A 102 -1.46 3.07 -7.63
CA TYR A 102 -2.13 3.39 -6.36
C TYR A 102 -2.39 4.89 -6.24
N SER A 103 -1.38 5.72 -6.51
CA SER A 103 -1.49 7.17 -6.38
C SER A 103 -2.49 7.77 -7.38
N VAL A 104 -2.51 7.30 -8.61
CA VAL A 104 -3.52 7.73 -9.59
C VAL A 104 -4.91 7.31 -9.13
N LEU A 105 -5.07 6.07 -8.69
CA LEU A 105 -6.37 5.51 -8.31
C LEU A 105 -6.93 6.10 -7.02
N ILE A 106 -6.09 6.39 -6.02
CA ILE A 106 -6.58 6.96 -4.76
C ILE A 106 -7.09 8.40 -4.93
N TYR A 107 -6.39 9.20 -5.75
CA TYR A 107 -6.80 10.59 -6.03
C TYR A 107 -7.91 10.73 -7.08
N THR A 108 -8.22 9.66 -7.81
CA THR A 108 -9.34 9.62 -8.77
C THR A 108 -10.53 8.87 -8.20
N TYR A 109 -10.43 7.54 -8.13
CA TYR A 109 -11.48 6.66 -7.65
C TYR A 109 -11.72 6.83 -6.15
N GLY A 110 -10.65 6.86 -5.33
CA GLY A 110 -10.74 6.96 -3.86
C GLY A 110 -11.53 8.20 -3.43
N ILE A 111 -11.18 9.37 -3.95
CA ILE A 111 -11.89 10.63 -3.66
C ILE A 111 -13.36 10.54 -4.08
N ASN A 112 -13.63 10.05 -5.30
CA ASN A 112 -15.00 9.99 -5.82
C ASN A 112 -15.89 9.03 -5.02
N ARG A 113 -15.33 7.98 -4.42
CA ARG A 113 -16.08 7.01 -3.59
C ARG A 113 -16.30 7.49 -2.16
N MET A 114 -15.40 8.34 -1.64
CA MET A 114 -15.56 8.92 -0.29
C MET A 114 -16.62 10.04 -0.23
N LYS A 115 -16.96 10.65 -1.35
CA LYS A 115 -17.95 11.73 -1.39
C LYS A 115 -19.36 11.24 -1.18
N THR A 116 -20.04 11.77 -0.19
CA THR A 116 -21.46 11.51 0.09
C THR A 116 -22.38 12.30 -0.84
N SER A 117 -21.97 13.44 -1.37
CA SER A 117 -22.82 14.43 -2.06
C SER A 117 -22.85 14.36 -3.59
N GLY A 118 -22.33 13.30 -4.22
CA GLY A 118 -22.44 13.10 -5.68
C GLY A 118 -21.71 14.12 -6.57
N GLN A 119 -21.02 15.10 -6.01
CA GLN A 119 -20.20 16.05 -6.77
C GLN A 119 -18.90 15.37 -7.20
N ARG A 120 -18.76 15.13 -8.51
CA ARG A 120 -17.51 14.65 -9.09
C ARG A 120 -16.49 15.80 -9.10
N GLU A 121 -15.39 15.65 -8.38
CA GLU A 121 -14.26 16.55 -8.55
C GLU A 121 -13.50 16.25 -9.83
N LYS A 122 -13.05 17.32 -10.49
CA LYS A 122 -12.10 17.20 -11.60
C LYS A 122 -10.75 16.74 -11.03
N LEU A 123 -10.07 15.89 -11.79
CA LEU A 123 -8.74 15.42 -11.47
C LEU A 123 -7.81 16.61 -11.13
N ASN A 124 -7.27 16.63 -9.93
CA ASN A 124 -6.30 17.64 -9.51
C ASN A 124 -4.87 17.12 -9.74
N TRP A 125 -4.27 17.51 -10.85
CA TRP A 125 -2.91 17.11 -11.22
C TRP A 125 -1.86 17.43 -10.15
N LYS A 126 -2.05 18.48 -9.34
CA LYS A 126 -1.16 18.82 -8.24
C LYS A 126 -1.18 17.77 -7.11
N GLN A 127 -2.32 17.15 -6.87
CA GLN A 127 -2.43 16.06 -5.89
C GLN A 127 -1.80 14.77 -6.39
N LEU A 128 -1.89 14.51 -7.71
CA LEU A 128 -1.23 13.36 -8.33
C LEU A 128 0.30 13.50 -8.27
N MET A 129 0.84 14.68 -8.53
CA MET A 129 2.29 14.96 -8.53
C MET A 129 2.80 15.21 -7.10
N ASN A 130 2.50 14.30 -6.19
CA ASN A 130 3.02 14.34 -4.82
C ASN A 130 4.46 13.77 -4.75
N VAL A 131 5.13 13.99 -3.62
CA VAL A 131 6.54 13.59 -3.41
C VAL A 131 6.74 12.09 -3.64
N GLY A 132 5.77 11.25 -3.25
CA GLY A 132 5.83 9.80 -3.47
C GLY A 132 5.84 9.43 -4.96
N VAL A 133 4.95 10.03 -5.77
CA VAL A 133 4.91 9.80 -7.23
C VAL A 133 6.19 10.28 -7.90
N ILE A 134 6.67 11.48 -7.54
CA ILE A 134 7.93 12.02 -8.08
C ILE A 134 9.08 11.08 -7.76
N SER A 135 9.17 10.57 -6.53
CA SER A 135 10.22 9.61 -6.13
C SER A 135 10.15 8.31 -6.90
N CYS A 136 8.95 7.77 -7.15
CA CYS A 136 8.77 6.57 -7.97
C CYS A 136 9.22 6.81 -9.41
N LEU A 137 8.85 7.96 -10.01
CA LEU A 137 9.28 8.31 -11.37
C LEU A 137 10.80 8.45 -11.46
N ILE A 138 11.44 9.12 -10.49
CA ILE A 138 12.89 9.23 -10.41
C ILE A 138 13.52 7.84 -10.29
N ALA A 139 13.05 7.00 -9.37
CA ALA A 139 13.59 5.66 -9.14
C ALA A 139 13.50 4.78 -10.40
N VAL A 140 12.33 4.73 -11.04
CA VAL A 140 12.12 3.98 -12.28
C VAL A 140 13.00 4.52 -13.42
N THR A 141 13.15 5.85 -13.53
CA THR A 141 14.01 6.48 -14.54
C THR A 141 15.48 6.11 -14.31
N LEU A 142 15.97 6.21 -13.08
CA LEU A 142 17.34 5.83 -12.72
C LEU A 142 17.59 4.35 -13.02
N TYR A 143 16.64 3.49 -12.62
CA TYR A 143 16.71 2.05 -12.86
C TYR A 143 16.78 1.71 -14.35
N ILE A 144 15.91 2.30 -15.20
CA ILE A 144 15.87 2.03 -16.64
C ILE A 144 17.08 2.61 -17.37
N SER A 145 17.50 3.85 -17.01
CA SER A 145 18.59 4.54 -17.67
C SER A 145 19.97 4.02 -17.33
N ASN A 146 20.09 3.27 -16.22
CA ASN A 146 21.37 2.75 -15.71
C ASN A 146 22.43 3.85 -15.54
N LEU A 147 22.00 5.04 -15.13
CA LEU A 147 22.91 6.17 -14.95
C LEU A 147 23.84 5.91 -13.76
N PRO A 148 25.16 6.12 -13.92
CA PRO A 148 26.09 5.99 -12.81
C PRO A 148 25.83 7.11 -11.80
N VAL A 149 25.26 6.78 -10.66
CA VAL A 149 25.03 7.73 -9.57
C VAL A 149 26.27 7.78 -8.67
N PRO A 150 26.86 8.96 -8.39
CA PRO A 150 27.98 9.06 -7.47
C PRO A 150 27.66 8.46 -6.09
N MET A 151 28.64 7.76 -5.51
CA MET A 151 28.45 6.97 -4.27
C MET A 151 27.91 7.80 -3.11
N VAL A 152 28.31 9.08 -3.02
CA VAL A 152 27.82 9.99 -1.98
C VAL A 152 26.29 10.13 -2.01
N PHE A 153 25.69 10.28 -3.18
CA PHE A 153 24.23 10.37 -3.30
C PHE A 153 23.55 9.05 -2.97
N LYS A 154 24.12 7.92 -3.43
CA LYS A 154 23.61 6.59 -3.17
C LYS A 154 23.63 6.30 -1.67
N ASP A 155 24.76 6.49 -1.00
CA ASP A 155 24.91 6.26 0.43
C ASP A 155 24.02 7.17 1.26
N THR A 156 23.89 8.44 0.86
CA THR A 156 23.01 9.39 1.56
C THR A 156 21.55 8.96 1.44
N ALA A 157 21.06 8.63 0.24
CA ALA A 157 19.69 8.18 0.04
C ALA A 157 19.41 6.87 0.79
N THR A 158 20.34 5.91 0.75
CA THR A 158 20.22 4.63 1.47
C THR A 158 20.14 4.84 2.99
N ARG A 159 21.01 5.68 3.58
CA ARG A 159 21.01 5.97 5.01
C ARG A 159 19.74 6.68 5.47
N ILE A 160 19.26 7.65 4.69
CA ILE A 160 17.99 8.34 4.97
C ILE A 160 16.83 7.35 4.82
N GLY A 161 16.83 6.54 3.77
CA GLY A 161 15.82 5.51 3.51
C GLY A 161 15.74 4.47 4.63
N ALA A 162 16.86 4.03 5.18
CA ALA A 162 16.91 3.06 6.27
C ALA A 162 16.19 3.51 7.56
N VAL A 163 16.06 4.83 7.78
CA VAL A 163 15.32 5.36 8.93
C VAL A 163 13.80 5.20 8.79
N THR A 164 13.31 4.93 7.58
CA THR A 164 11.88 4.77 7.28
C THR A 164 11.25 3.66 8.11
N GLY A 165 11.88 2.50 8.18
CA GLY A 165 11.38 1.35 8.94
C GLY A 165 11.11 1.68 10.42
N PRO A 166 12.12 2.07 11.20
CA PRO A 166 11.96 2.43 12.60
C PRO A 166 10.93 3.55 12.84
N LEU A 167 10.97 4.62 12.04
CA LEU A 167 10.02 5.72 12.19
C LEU A 167 8.59 5.32 11.85
N SER A 168 8.40 4.47 10.82
CA SER A 168 7.08 3.94 10.47
C SER A 168 6.48 3.11 11.61
N MET A 169 7.30 2.27 12.28
CA MET A 169 6.85 1.47 13.42
C MET A 169 6.46 2.36 14.61
N LEU A 170 7.18 3.46 14.86
CA LEU A 170 6.81 4.44 15.88
C LEU A 170 5.46 5.12 15.55
N VAL A 171 5.24 5.51 14.29
CA VAL A 171 3.96 6.11 13.86
C VAL A 171 2.80 5.12 14.02
N ILE A 172 3.00 3.86 13.64
CA ILE A 172 1.99 2.81 13.79
C ILE A 172 1.70 2.58 15.28
N GLY A 173 2.74 2.45 16.11
CA GLY A 173 2.60 2.27 17.56
C GLY A 173 1.86 3.42 18.23
N ASP A 174 2.19 4.67 17.91
CA ASP A 174 1.49 5.86 18.41
C ASP A 174 0.01 5.84 18.02
N SER A 175 -0.28 5.52 16.76
CA SER A 175 -1.67 5.42 16.27
C SER A 175 -2.48 4.35 17.00
N LEU A 176 -1.87 3.21 17.30
CA LEU A 176 -2.52 2.13 18.06
C LEU A 176 -2.73 2.47 19.53
N ALA A 177 -1.80 3.19 20.15
CA ALA A 177 -1.89 3.59 21.55
C ALA A 177 -3.07 4.54 21.83
N GLN A 178 -3.54 5.28 20.83
CA GLN A 178 -4.66 6.22 20.95
C GLN A 178 -6.04 5.54 20.90
N ILE A 179 -6.10 4.24 20.58
CA ILE A 179 -7.36 3.52 20.35
C ILE A 179 -7.64 2.56 21.49
N ARG A 180 -8.88 2.56 21.97
CA ARG A 180 -9.35 1.56 22.95
C ARG A 180 -9.58 0.23 22.24
N LEU A 181 -8.70 -0.75 22.46
CA LEU A 181 -8.77 -2.07 21.82
C LEU A 181 -10.13 -2.74 21.96
N LYS A 182 -10.83 -2.55 23.10
CA LYS A 182 -12.16 -3.12 23.33
C LYS A 182 -13.20 -2.64 22.31
N ASP A 183 -13.07 -1.38 21.86
CA ASP A 183 -14.03 -0.77 20.92
C ASP A 183 -13.84 -1.25 19.48
N LEU A 184 -12.66 -1.83 19.17
CA LEU A 184 -12.35 -2.34 17.83
C LEU A 184 -13.07 -3.66 17.53
N PHE A 185 -13.28 -4.49 18.54
CA PHE A 185 -13.83 -5.84 18.37
C PHE A 185 -15.36 -5.90 18.53
N THR A 186 -16.03 -4.75 18.68
CA THR A 186 -17.48 -4.69 18.86
C THR A 186 -18.26 -4.76 17.54
N ASP A 187 -17.65 -4.36 16.43
CA ASP A 187 -18.30 -4.32 15.12
C ASP A 187 -18.01 -5.60 14.32
N VAL A 188 -19.00 -6.49 14.29
CA VAL A 188 -18.90 -7.78 13.58
C VAL A 188 -18.67 -7.60 12.08
N ARG A 189 -19.29 -6.58 11.45
CA ARG A 189 -19.08 -6.31 10.01
C ARG A 189 -17.62 -5.93 9.73
N LEU A 190 -17.05 -5.10 10.60
CA LEU A 190 -15.66 -4.67 10.47
C LEU A 190 -14.66 -5.80 10.76
N LEU A 191 -14.99 -6.69 11.70
CA LEU A 191 -14.22 -7.93 11.95
C LEU A 191 -14.23 -8.84 10.72
N LEU A 192 -15.39 -9.10 10.14
CA LEU A 192 -15.52 -9.89 8.93
C LEU A 192 -14.76 -9.26 7.75
N PHE A 193 -14.88 -7.94 7.58
CA PHE A 193 -14.09 -7.18 6.62
C PHE A 193 -12.59 -7.41 6.81
N SER A 194 -12.11 -7.30 8.04
CA SER A 194 -10.70 -7.46 8.36
C SER A 194 -10.17 -8.86 8.06
N VAL A 195 -10.94 -9.90 8.36
CA VAL A 195 -10.60 -11.29 8.02
C VAL A 195 -10.55 -11.48 6.50
N ILE A 196 -11.53 -10.96 5.78
CA ILE A 196 -11.55 -11.03 4.31
C ILE A 196 -10.35 -10.30 3.75
N LYS A 197 -10.10 -9.06 4.17
CA LYS A 197 -9.02 -8.20 3.68
C LYS A 197 -7.62 -8.75 3.96
N LEU A 198 -7.39 -9.28 5.18
CA LEU A 198 -6.06 -9.67 5.63
C LEU A 198 -5.72 -11.13 5.38
N LEU A 199 -6.70 -12.01 5.20
CA LEU A 199 -6.47 -13.44 5.00
C LEU A 199 -7.03 -13.94 3.68
N LEU A 200 -8.32 -13.79 3.43
CA LEU A 200 -8.98 -14.40 2.28
C LEU A 200 -8.51 -13.78 0.96
N MET A 201 -8.49 -12.46 0.88
CA MET A 201 -8.07 -11.76 -0.35
C MET A 201 -6.61 -12.07 -0.73
N PRO A 202 -5.59 -11.91 0.17
CA PRO A 202 -4.22 -12.23 -0.19
C PRO A 202 -4.05 -13.72 -0.52
N ALA A 203 -4.69 -14.62 0.24
CA ALA A 203 -4.57 -16.06 -0.02
C ALA A 203 -5.13 -16.45 -1.39
N LEU A 204 -6.31 -15.97 -1.76
CA LEU A 204 -6.93 -16.25 -3.06
C LEU A 204 -6.15 -15.62 -4.22
N LEU A 205 -5.72 -14.37 -4.06
CA LEU A 205 -4.97 -13.66 -5.09
C LEU A 205 -3.63 -14.33 -5.36
N LEU A 206 -2.89 -14.68 -4.32
CA LEU A 206 -1.61 -15.37 -4.49
C LEU A 206 -1.77 -16.80 -4.99
N TRP A 207 -2.80 -17.51 -4.53
CA TRP A 207 -3.10 -18.82 -5.10
C TRP A 207 -3.29 -18.75 -6.62
N GLY A 208 -4.02 -17.75 -7.12
CA GLY A 208 -4.16 -17.48 -8.55
C GLY A 208 -2.85 -17.06 -9.24
N LEU A 209 -2.09 -16.15 -8.62
CA LEU A 209 -0.85 -15.61 -9.21
C LEU A 209 0.25 -16.68 -9.34
N ARG A 210 0.31 -17.67 -8.45
CA ARG A 210 1.30 -18.76 -8.50
C ARG A 210 1.26 -19.60 -9.77
N PHE A 211 0.14 -19.62 -10.50
CA PHE A 211 0.07 -20.29 -11.79
C PHE A 211 0.82 -19.54 -12.90
N PHE A 212 1.08 -18.25 -12.71
CA PHE A 212 1.69 -17.36 -13.71
C PHE A 212 3.06 -16.82 -13.27
N ILE A 213 3.29 -16.72 -11.97
CA ILE A 213 4.49 -16.13 -11.37
C ILE A 213 5.18 -17.19 -10.52
N THR A 214 6.42 -17.50 -10.87
CA THR A 214 7.25 -18.49 -10.16
C THR A 214 8.31 -17.86 -9.27
N ASP A 215 8.60 -16.56 -9.46
CA ASP A 215 9.59 -15.84 -8.67
C ASP A 215 9.05 -15.56 -7.25
N PRO A 216 9.72 -16.11 -6.19
CA PRO A 216 9.29 -15.95 -4.81
C PRO A 216 9.31 -14.49 -4.33
N MET A 217 10.32 -13.71 -4.74
CA MET A 217 10.43 -12.30 -4.35
C MET A 217 9.26 -11.50 -4.91
N PHE A 218 8.94 -11.68 -6.19
CA PHE A 218 7.82 -10.97 -6.81
C PHE A 218 6.46 -11.41 -6.26
N LEU A 219 6.28 -12.69 -5.92
CA LEU A 219 5.10 -13.16 -5.17
C LEU A 219 5.03 -12.51 -3.79
N GLY A 220 6.19 -12.35 -3.12
CA GLY A 220 6.29 -11.63 -1.84
C GLY A 220 5.86 -10.16 -1.97
N VAL A 221 6.26 -9.48 -3.04
CA VAL A 221 5.77 -8.11 -3.34
C VAL A 221 4.24 -8.10 -3.47
N CYS A 222 3.67 -9.00 -4.27
CA CYS A 222 2.22 -9.08 -4.45
C CYS A 222 1.49 -9.42 -3.13
N LEU A 223 2.09 -10.28 -2.29
CA LEU A 223 1.56 -10.58 -0.95
C LEU A 223 1.52 -9.33 -0.08
N VAL A 224 2.64 -8.60 0.02
CA VAL A 224 2.71 -7.39 0.84
C VAL A 224 1.74 -6.33 0.35
N MET A 225 1.59 -6.15 -0.97
CA MET A 225 0.63 -5.19 -1.55
C MET A 225 -0.83 -5.51 -1.14
N THR A 226 -1.17 -6.79 -0.93
CA THR A 226 -2.54 -7.21 -0.55
C THR A 226 -2.74 -7.34 0.95
N ALA A 227 -1.77 -7.95 1.64
CA ALA A 227 -1.87 -8.36 3.04
C ALA A 227 -1.58 -7.23 4.05
N THR A 228 -0.98 -6.12 3.59
CA THR A 228 -0.84 -4.94 4.45
C THR A 228 -2.21 -4.39 4.85
N PRO A 229 -2.33 -3.84 6.07
CA PRO A 229 -3.59 -3.31 6.58
C PRO A 229 -4.11 -2.16 5.73
N VAL A 230 -5.31 -1.71 6.05
CA VAL A 230 -5.91 -0.53 5.41
C VAL A 230 -4.99 0.68 5.56
N GLY A 231 -4.78 1.42 4.47
CA GLY A 231 -3.89 2.57 4.45
C GLY A 231 -4.46 3.79 5.21
N SER A 232 -3.61 4.51 5.94
CA SER A 232 -4.00 5.72 6.66
C SER A 232 -4.56 6.82 5.75
N MET A 233 -4.20 6.79 4.46
CA MET A 233 -4.79 7.71 3.47
C MET A 233 -6.31 7.59 3.35
N THR A 234 -6.88 6.41 3.63
CA THR A 234 -8.35 6.24 3.61
C THR A 234 -9.06 7.09 4.66
N VAL A 235 -8.44 7.19 5.85
CA VAL A 235 -8.94 8.04 6.94
C VAL A 235 -8.84 9.52 6.57
N MET A 236 -7.72 9.93 5.98
CA MET A 236 -7.52 11.32 5.54
C MET A 236 -8.52 11.71 4.45
N LEU A 237 -8.79 10.81 3.50
CA LEU A 237 -9.80 11.04 2.47
C LEU A 237 -11.21 11.11 3.07
N ALA A 238 -11.55 10.24 4.02
CA ALA A 238 -12.84 10.28 4.69
C ALA A 238 -13.05 11.61 5.44
N GLN A 239 -12.02 12.14 6.10
CA GLN A 239 -12.08 13.45 6.76
C GLN A 239 -12.24 14.62 5.77
N GLN A 240 -11.55 14.56 4.64
CA GLN A 240 -11.50 15.67 3.69
C GLN A 240 -12.73 15.72 2.76
N TYR A 241 -13.36 14.57 2.51
CA TYR A 241 -14.40 14.40 1.50
C TYR A 241 -15.73 13.89 2.06
N ASP A 242 -16.02 14.12 3.34
CA ASP A 242 -17.26 13.77 4.04
C ASP A 242 -17.62 12.27 4.03
N GLY A 243 -16.59 11.39 3.96
CA GLY A 243 -16.76 9.95 4.14
C GLY A 243 -16.91 9.57 5.62
N ASP A 244 -17.24 8.30 5.90
CA ASP A 244 -17.30 7.83 7.28
C ASP A 244 -15.90 7.72 7.92
N TYR A 245 -15.51 8.79 8.60
CA TYR A 245 -14.25 8.88 9.34
C TYR A 245 -14.19 7.84 10.49
N ARG A 246 -15.31 7.56 11.16
CA ARG A 246 -15.32 6.63 12.29
C ARG A 246 -15.09 5.21 11.83
N LEU A 247 -15.78 4.79 10.76
CA LEU A 247 -15.61 3.47 10.16
C LEU A 247 -14.19 3.28 9.63
N THR A 248 -13.68 4.26 8.86
CA THR A 248 -12.34 4.19 8.27
C THR A 248 -11.24 4.16 9.32
N SER A 249 -11.34 4.98 10.39
CA SER A 249 -10.38 4.97 11.51
C SER A 249 -10.37 3.64 12.25
N LYS A 250 -11.54 3.08 12.56
CA LYS A 250 -11.65 1.74 13.17
C LYS A 250 -11.09 0.67 12.23
N GLY A 251 -11.36 0.77 10.92
CA GLY A 251 -10.87 -0.16 9.91
C GLY A 251 -9.34 -0.16 9.82
N VAL A 252 -8.71 1.01 9.76
CA VAL A 252 -7.24 1.13 9.79
C VAL A 252 -6.68 0.51 11.06
N ALA A 253 -7.22 0.86 12.22
CA ALA A 253 -6.73 0.38 13.50
C ALA A 253 -6.88 -1.14 13.67
N LEU A 254 -8.08 -1.67 13.41
CA LEU A 254 -8.36 -3.10 13.54
C LEU A 254 -7.49 -3.93 12.59
N THR A 255 -7.42 -3.53 11.31
CA THR A 255 -6.59 -4.25 10.34
C THR A 255 -5.11 -4.15 10.68
N THR A 256 -4.64 -3.02 11.24
CA THR A 256 -3.23 -2.86 11.67
C THR A 256 -2.91 -3.80 12.84
N VAL A 257 -3.78 -3.88 13.86
CA VAL A 257 -3.59 -4.82 14.98
C VAL A 257 -3.56 -6.27 14.48
N LEU A 258 -4.52 -6.64 13.64
CA LEU A 258 -4.63 -8.01 13.15
C LEU A 258 -3.50 -8.36 12.18
N SER A 259 -2.96 -7.40 11.42
CA SER A 259 -1.89 -7.64 10.44
C SER A 259 -0.59 -8.14 11.09
N VAL A 260 -0.34 -7.81 12.35
CA VAL A 260 0.83 -8.29 13.11
C VAL A 260 0.86 -9.82 13.18
N ALA A 261 -0.30 -10.46 13.28
CA ALA A 261 -0.41 -11.92 13.29
C ALA A 261 -0.67 -12.50 11.89
N THR A 262 -1.51 -11.84 11.08
CA THR A 262 -1.95 -12.39 9.79
C THR A 262 -0.86 -12.35 8.73
N MET A 263 0.02 -11.34 8.72
CA MET A 263 1.09 -11.28 7.71
C MET A 263 2.13 -12.40 7.91
N PRO A 264 2.75 -12.61 9.10
CA PRO A 264 3.65 -13.74 9.30
C PRO A 264 2.99 -15.08 9.03
N PHE A 265 1.72 -15.24 9.41
CA PHE A 265 0.94 -16.45 9.14
C PHE A 265 0.81 -16.72 7.63
N LEU A 266 0.52 -15.68 6.82
CA LEU A 266 0.41 -15.83 5.37
C LEU A 266 1.76 -16.16 4.71
N PHE A 267 2.86 -15.53 5.13
CA PHE A 267 4.20 -15.87 4.65
C PHE A 267 4.54 -17.33 4.95
N TRP A 268 4.25 -17.79 6.16
CA TRP A 268 4.45 -19.19 6.56
C TRP A 268 3.55 -20.16 5.76
N LEU A 269 2.25 -19.85 5.64
CA LEU A 269 1.27 -20.67 4.94
C LEU A 269 1.60 -20.83 3.45
N LEU A 270 2.00 -19.72 2.84
CA LEU A 270 2.27 -19.64 1.41
C LEU A 270 3.70 -20.01 1.05
N LYS A 271 4.56 -20.24 2.05
CA LYS A 271 5.99 -20.61 1.87
C LYS A 271 6.72 -19.64 0.91
N ILE A 272 6.56 -18.35 1.16
CA ILE A 272 7.19 -17.26 0.39
C ILE A 272 8.28 -16.63 1.25
#